data_2ded513579087b9216a52c04b8395fd4
#
_entry.id   2ded513579087b9216a52c04b8395fd4
#
_cell.length_a   1.000
_cell.length_b   1.000
_cell.length_c   1.000
_cell.angle_alpha   90.00
_cell.angle_beta   90.00
_cell.angle_gamma   90.00
#
_symmetry.space_group_name_H-M   'P 1'
#
loop_
_entity.id
_entity.type
_entity.pdbx_description
1 polymer ?
#
loop_
_entity_poly.entity_id
_entity_poly.type
_entity_poly.pdbx_seq_one_letter_code
_entity_poly.pdbx_strand_id
1 'polypeptide(L)'
;MTDDFFTRRTVLASGALAASSLFTLDPSLAQAPLNPTPECHDGDAPTARQTEGPFFKPSSPERVELIEPGMGGQPLELVGFVLTRGCKPVAGALIDFWQADHKGEYDNAGFGLRGHQFTDAEGRFRLRTIVPGVYEGRTRHIHVKAQPKGGRVLTTQLYFPGEPANSRDGLFRKDLVMRTAKNAGWLAGRFDFVLA
;
A
#
# COMPACT_ATOMS: atom_id res chain seq x y z
N MET A 1 -22.02 28.28 87.44
CA MET A 1 -22.89 29.14 86.63
C MET A 1 -22.05 29.50 85.42
N THR A 2 -22.01 28.61 84.48
CA THR A 2 -22.90 28.44 83.24
C THR A 2 -22.84 29.67 82.41
N ASP A 3 -22.23 29.56 81.24
CA ASP A 3 -22.92 29.71 80.02
C ASP A 3 -22.02 29.36 78.82
N ASP A 4 -22.54 28.37 78.07
CA ASP A 4 -22.02 27.92 76.82
C ASP A 4 -22.35 28.91 75.68
N PHE A 5 -21.34 29.27 74.88
CA PHE A 5 -21.55 29.92 73.60
C PHE A 5 -21.09 29.03 72.45
N PHE A 6 -22.02 28.33 71.83
CA PHE A 6 -21.80 27.62 70.58
C PHE A 6 -21.64 28.61 69.44
N THR A 7 -20.45 28.65 68.86
CA THR A 7 -20.19 29.39 67.61
C THR A 7 -20.29 28.45 66.39
N ARG A 8 -21.37 28.61 65.61
CA ARG A 8 -21.56 27.89 64.32
C ARG A 8 -20.55 28.41 63.30
N ARG A 9 -19.56 27.58 62.89
CA ARG A 9 -18.73 27.83 61.74
C ARG A 9 -19.43 27.34 60.50
N THR A 10 -19.82 28.29 59.63
CA THR A 10 -20.32 28.02 58.30
C THR A 10 -19.19 27.63 57.38
N VAL A 11 -19.13 26.38 56.95
CA VAL A 11 -18.16 25.89 55.96
C VAL A 11 -18.76 26.18 54.58
N LEU A 12 -18.19 27.14 53.88
CA LEU A 12 -18.44 27.35 52.43
C LEU A 12 -17.71 26.30 51.61
N ALA A 13 -18.42 25.33 51.08
CA ALA A 13 -17.92 24.39 50.15
C ALA A 13 -17.86 25.03 48.74
N SER A 14 -16.64 25.40 48.32
CA SER A 14 -16.40 25.85 46.93
C SER A 14 -16.36 24.62 46.04
N GLY A 15 -17.44 24.37 45.32
CA GLY A 15 -17.48 23.35 44.26
C GLY A 15 -16.70 23.81 43.05
N ALA A 16 -15.57 23.18 42.76
CA ALA A 16 -14.87 23.32 41.50
C ALA A 16 -15.59 22.46 40.45
N LEU A 17 -16.26 23.08 39.50
CA LEU A 17 -16.75 22.40 38.31
C LEU A 17 -15.55 22.08 37.41
N ALA A 18 -15.14 20.82 37.38
CA ALA A 18 -14.22 20.31 36.38
C ALA A 18 -15.01 20.17 35.05
N ALA A 19 -14.77 21.06 34.09
CA ALA A 19 -15.25 20.94 32.75
C ALA A 19 -14.44 19.82 32.06
N SER A 20 -15.01 18.63 32.01
CA SER A 20 -14.50 17.52 31.17
C SER A 20 -14.76 17.85 29.72
N SER A 21 -13.74 18.35 29.01
CA SER A 21 -13.75 18.46 27.55
C SER A 21 -13.74 17.06 26.97
N LEU A 22 -14.90 16.56 26.58
CA LEU A 22 -15.02 15.39 25.72
C LEU A 22 -14.42 15.74 24.36
N PHE A 23 -13.18 15.32 24.11
CA PHE A 23 -12.64 15.27 22.76
C PHE A 23 -13.49 14.26 21.98
N THR A 24 -14.47 14.73 21.24
CA THR A 24 -15.12 13.94 20.19
C THR A 24 -14.06 13.70 19.13
N LEU A 25 -13.51 12.49 19.09
CA LEU A 25 -12.73 12.01 17.94
C LEU A 25 -13.70 12.00 16.75
N ASP A 26 -13.46 12.92 15.83
CA ASP A 26 -14.17 13.01 14.56
C ASP A 26 -13.90 11.71 13.78
N PRO A 27 -14.89 10.82 13.52
CA PRO A 27 -14.65 9.59 12.77
C PRO A 27 -14.47 9.83 11.27
N SER A 28 -14.22 11.05 10.85
CA SER A 28 -14.44 11.55 9.50
C SER A 28 -13.24 11.52 8.58
N LEU A 29 -12.22 10.68 8.77
CA LEU A 29 -11.13 10.57 7.79
C LEU A 29 -10.81 9.13 7.37
N ALA A 30 -11.77 8.24 7.45
CA ALA A 30 -11.68 6.98 6.72
C ALA A 30 -11.82 7.30 5.22
N GLN A 31 -10.70 7.42 4.54
CA GLN A 31 -10.68 7.63 3.09
C GLN A 31 -11.41 6.49 2.42
N ALA A 32 -12.36 6.83 1.52
CA ALA A 32 -13.08 5.81 0.77
C ALA A 32 -12.10 4.86 0.07
N PRO A 33 -12.37 3.54 0.08
CA PRO A 33 -11.49 2.58 -0.58
C PRO A 33 -11.34 2.96 -2.06
N LEU A 34 -10.11 2.87 -2.57
CA LEU A 34 -9.85 3.07 -3.99
C LEU A 34 -10.66 2.06 -4.82
N ASN A 35 -11.23 2.51 -5.93
CA ASN A 35 -11.93 1.62 -6.85
C ASN A 35 -10.98 0.55 -7.40
N PRO A 36 -11.48 -0.65 -7.74
CA PRO A 36 -10.70 -1.69 -8.41
C PRO A 36 -9.95 -1.19 -9.64
N THR A 37 -8.76 -1.73 -9.88
CA THR A 37 -7.92 -1.37 -11.03
C THR A 37 -7.15 -2.61 -11.51
N PRO A 38 -7.34 -3.10 -12.72
CA PRO A 38 -8.45 -2.77 -13.62
C PRO A 38 -9.80 -3.20 -13.03
N GLU A 39 -10.89 -2.62 -13.52
CA GLU A 39 -12.22 -3.19 -13.25
C GLU A 39 -12.28 -4.56 -13.90
N CYS A 40 -12.57 -5.59 -13.12
CA CYS A 40 -12.67 -6.95 -13.65
C CYS A 40 -14.11 -7.24 -14.12
N HIS A 41 -14.27 -7.57 -15.38
CA HIS A 41 -15.50 -8.09 -15.95
C HIS A 41 -15.27 -9.51 -16.45
N ASP A 42 -16.25 -10.38 -16.33
CA ASP A 42 -16.13 -11.77 -16.76
C ASP A 42 -15.73 -11.85 -18.24
N GLY A 43 -14.62 -12.55 -18.50
CA GLY A 43 -14.06 -12.68 -19.85
C GLY A 43 -13.09 -11.59 -20.28
N ASP A 44 -12.82 -10.58 -19.47
CA ASP A 44 -11.84 -9.54 -19.78
C ASP A 44 -10.44 -10.09 -20.10
N ALA A 45 -9.67 -9.29 -20.82
CA ALA A 45 -8.28 -9.59 -21.11
C ALA A 45 -7.47 -9.67 -19.79
N PRO A 46 -6.53 -10.62 -19.68
CA PRO A 46 -5.66 -10.69 -18.51
C PRO A 46 -4.77 -9.45 -18.42
N THR A 47 -4.27 -9.18 -17.22
CA THR A 47 -3.26 -8.13 -16.98
C THR A 47 -2.11 -8.26 -17.97
N ALA A 48 -1.75 -7.17 -18.61
CA ALA A 48 -0.72 -7.14 -19.64
C ALA A 48 0.64 -7.56 -19.09
N ARG A 49 1.35 -8.38 -19.86
CA ARG A 49 2.73 -8.77 -19.56
C ARG A 49 3.69 -7.63 -19.86
N GLN A 50 4.75 -7.56 -19.07
CA GLN A 50 5.86 -6.64 -19.25
C GLN A 50 7.20 -7.38 -19.12
N THR A 51 8.29 -6.71 -19.47
CA THR A 51 9.64 -7.25 -19.29
C THR A 51 10.00 -7.37 -17.81
N GLU A 52 10.74 -8.42 -17.48
CA GLU A 52 11.33 -8.62 -16.15
C GLU A 52 12.41 -7.57 -15.83
N GLY A 53 13.09 -7.09 -16.86
CA GLY A 53 14.25 -6.24 -16.70
C GLY A 53 15.48 -6.99 -16.15
N PRO A 54 16.62 -6.31 -16.00
CA PRO A 54 17.89 -6.95 -15.62
C PRO A 54 18.07 -7.15 -14.11
N PHE A 55 17.16 -6.65 -13.28
CA PHE A 55 17.34 -6.60 -11.82
C PHE A 55 16.50 -7.62 -11.05
N PHE A 56 15.81 -8.52 -11.71
CA PHE A 56 15.10 -9.58 -11.01
C PHE A 56 16.11 -10.51 -10.30
N LYS A 57 15.80 -10.83 -9.03
CA LYS A 57 16.54 -11.81 -8.23
C LYS A 57 15.56 -12.86 -7.72
N PRO A 58 15.79 -14.14 -8.02
CA PRO A 58 14.95 -15.21 -7.45
C PRO A 58 15.16 -15.34 -5.94
N SER A 59 14.22 -16.02 -5.28
CA SER A 59 14.30 -16.33 -3.85
C SER A 59 14.31 -15.10 -2.95
N SER A 60 13.53 -14.07 -3.32
CA SER A 60 13.26 -12.94 -2.44
C SER A 60 12.70 -13.42 -1.10
N PRO A 61 12.93 -12.74 0.02
CA PRO A 61 12.35 -13.12 1.32
C PRO A 61 10.82 -12.99 1.29
N GLU A 62 10.13 -13.86 2.04
CA GLU A 62 8.69 -13.73 2.26
C GLU A 62 8.42 -12.58 3.23
N ARG A 63 7.89 -11.47 2.72
CA ARG A 63 7.57 -10.28 3.51
C ARG A 63 6.64 -9.34 2.77
N VAL A 64 5.78 -8.64 3.53
CA VAL A 64 4.86 -7.60 3.05
C VAL A 64 5.41 -6.19 3.29
N GLU A 65 6.34 -6.04 4.22
CA GLU A 65 7.01 -4.78 4.57
C GLU A 65 8.39 -4.74 3.94
N LEU A 66 8.59 -3.83 2.98
CA LEU A 66 9.88 -3.62 2.32
C LEU A 66 10.61 -2.37 2.84
N ILE A 67 9.96 -1.57 3.69
CA ILE A 67 10.58 -0.39 4.29
C ILE A 67 11.45 -0.84 5.45
N GLU A 68 12.72 -0.45 5.42
CA GLU A 68 13.69 -0.74 6.46
C GLU A 68 14.01 0.53 7.27
N PRO A 69 14.43 0.42 8.54
CA PRO A 69 14.78 1.58 9.36
C PRO A 69 15.80 2.49 8.67
N GLY A 70 15.50 3.80 8.61
CA GLY A 70 16.36 4.80 7.97
C GLY A 70 16.22 4.90 6.45
N MET A 71 15.36 4.09 5.81
CA MET A 71 15.08 4.18 4.39
C MET A 71 14.35 5.49 4.07
N GLY A 72 14.90 6.27 3.10
CA GLY A 72 14.26 7.50 2.61
C GLY A 72 13.17 7.21 1.58
N GLY A 73 12.43 8.25 1.23
CA GLY A 73 11.37 8.18 0.20
C GLY A 73 9.97 8.36 0.77
N GLN A 74 9.00 8.52 -0.11
CA GLN A 74 7.59 8.61 0.26
C GLN A 74 7.03 7.21 0.52
N PRO A 75 6.49 6.91 1.71
CA PRO A 75 5.87 5.62 1.99
C PRO A 75 4.67 5.36 1.06
N LEU A 76 4.55 4.14 0.59
CA LEU A 76 3.47 3.63 -0.26
C LEU A 76 2.88 2.38 0.36
N GLU A 77 1.57 2.35 0.50
CA GLU A 77 0.83 1.13 0.76
C GLU A 77 0.05 0.74 -0.50
N LEU A 78 0.43 -0.38 -1.10
CA LEU A 78 -0.24 -0.93 -2.28
C LEU A 78 -1.06 -2.14 -1.88
N VAL A 79 -2.33 -2.13 -2.23
CA VAL A 79 -3.27 -3.23 -2.00
C VAL A 79 -3.94 -3.65 -3.30
N GLY A 80 -4.49 -4.85 -3.36
CA GLY A 80 -5.28 -5.30 -4.49
C GLY A 80 -5.64 -6.77 -4.38
N PHE A 81 -6.15 -7.29 -5.47
CA PHE A 81 -6.54 -8.67 -5.61
C PHE A 81 -5.76 -9.35 -6.74
N VAL A 82 -5.62 -10.65 -6.63
CA VAL A 82 -5.28 -11.53 -7.75
C VAL A 82 -6.55 -12.29 -8.12
N LEU A 83 -6.99 -12.13 -9.36
CA LEU A 83 -8.26 -12.62 -9.89
C LEU A 83 -8.02 -13.50 -11.11
N THR A 84 -8.94 -14.41 -11.37
CA THR A 84 -9.06 -15.09 -12.67
C THR A 84 -9.75 -14.18 -13.69
N ARG A 85 -9.76 -14.56 -14.97
CA ARG A 85 -10.54 -13.88 -16.02
C ARG A 85 -12.06 -13.88 -15.76
N GLY A 86 -12.56 -14.82 -14.97
CA GLY A 86 -13.93 -14.82 -14.47
C GLY A 86 -14.10 -14.06 -13.16
N CYS A 87 -13.21 -13.14 -12.84
CA CYS A 87 -13.20 -12.28 -11.65
C CYS A 87 -13.27 -13.02 -10.30
N LYS A 88 -12.92 -14.31 -10.31
CA LYS A 88 -12.87 -15.10 -9.07
C LYS A 88 -11.52 -14.88 -8.36
N PRO A 89 -11.52 -14.74 -7.03
CA PRO A 89 -10.30 -14.65 -6.24
C PRO A 89 -9.37 -15.84 -6.45
N VAL A 90 -8.06 -15.58 -6.52
CA VAL A 90 -7.03 -16.63 -6.57
C VAL A 90 -6.32 -16.65 -5.22
N ALA A 91 -6.74 -17.56 -4.35
CA ALA A 91 -6.12 -17.78 -3.04
C ALA A 91 -4.76 -18.46 -3.18
N GLY A 92 -3.78 -18.09 -2.33
CA GLY A 92 -2.45 -18.68 -2.31
C GLY A 92 -1.63 -18.44 -3.59
N ALA A 93 -1.97 -17.43 -4.40
CA ALA A 93 -1.13 -17.00 -5.50
C ALA A 93 0.15 -16.36 -4.97
N LEU A 94 1.30 -16.81 -5.46
CA LEU A 94 2.58 -16.13 -5.22
C LEU A 94 2.54 -14.76 -5.91
N ILE A 95 2.90 -13.71 -5.18
CA ILE A 95 3.13 -12.39 -5.73
C ILE A 95 4.49 -11.85 -5.24
N ASP A 96 5.39 -11.54 -6.16
CA ASP A 96 6.77 -11.13 -5.89
C ASP A 96 7.00 -9.73 -6.46
N PHE A 97 7.55 -8.84 -5.63
CA PHE A 97 7.77 -7.44 -5.96
C PHE A 97 9.26 -7.09 -5.91
N TRP A 98 9.69 -6.24 -6.84
CA TRP A 98 11.00 -5.60 -6.78
C TRP A 98 10.97 -4.22 -7.43
N GLN A 99 11.76 -3.32 -6.89
CA GLN A 99 11.81 -1.94 -7.34
C GLN A 99 13.14 -1.26 -7.00
N ALA A 100 13.38 -0.11 -7.62
CA ALA A 100 14.44 0.81 -7.22
C ALA A 100 14.09 1.53 -5.91
N ASP A 101 15.09 2.08 -5.25
CA ASP A 101 14.91 2.99 -4.12
C ASP A 101 14.38 4.38 -4.57
N HIS A 102 14.26 5.33 -3.64
CA HIS A 102 13.79 6.68 -3.92
C HIS A 102 14.73 7.51 -4.81
N LYS A 103 15.99 7.06 -5.00
CA LYS A 103 16.97 7.69 -5.89
C LYS A 103 17.02 7.03 -7.27
N GLY A 104 16.32 5.91 -7.47
CA GLY A 104 16.35 5.14 -8.71
C GLY A 104 17.39 4.03 -8.72
N GLU A 105 17.94 3.63 -7.59
CA GLU A 105 18.97 2.60 -7.48
C GLU A 105 18.39 1.26 -7.05
N TYR A 106 18.81 0.17 -7.71
CA TYR A 106 18.43 -1.20 -7.33
C TYR A 106 19.47 -1.80 -6.39
N ASP A 107 19.03 -2.46 -5.32
CA ASP A 107 19.90 -3.29 -4.50
C ASP A 107 20.27 -4.58 -5.24
N ASN A 108 21.47 -4.60 -5.83
CA ASN A 108 21.99 -5.74 -6.55
C ASN A 108 22.78 -6.72 -5.65
N ALA A 109 23.12 -6.31 -4.42
CA ALA A 109 23.83 -7.16 -3.45
C ALA A 109 22.86 -7.95 -2.57
N GLY A 110 21.91 -7.26 -1.93
CA GLY A 110 20.94 -7.83 -1.00
C GLY A 110 19.53 -8.02 -1.60
N PHE A 111 18.54 -7.88 -0.74
CA PHE A 111 17.12 -7.94 -1.08
C PHE A 111 16.37 -6.65 -0.65
N GLY A 112 17.04 -5.52 -0.59
CA GLY A 112 16.40 -4.23 -0.35
C GLY A 112 15.29 -3.97 -1.36
N LEU A 113 14.11 -3.58 -0.90
CA LEU A 113 12.92 -3.32 -1.72
C LEU A 113 12.51 -4.50 -2.64
N ARG A 114 12.73 -5.72 -2.15
CA ARG A 114 12.34 -6.99 -2.78
C ARG A 114 11.64 -7.87 -1.77
N GLY A 115 10.58 -8.55 -2.17
CA GLY A 115 9.90 -9.50 -1.30
C GLY A 115 8.71 -10.13 -1.99
N HIS A 116 8.42 -11.38 -1.60
CA HIS A 116 7.22 -12.06 -2.05
C HIS A 116 6.26 -12.31 -0.90
N GLN A 117 5.04 -12.62 -1.25
CA GLN A 117 3.97 -13.02 -0.35
C GLN A 117 2.99 -13.93 -1.10
N PHE A 118 2.05 -14.49 -0.36
CA PHE A 118 0.94 -15.23 -0.93
C PHE A 118 -0.37 -14.49 -0.67
N THR A 119 -1.27 -14.52 -1.64
CA THR A 119 -2.61 -13.96 -1.47
C THR A 119 -3.40 -14.73 -0.42
N ASP A 120 -4.26 -14.03 0.30
CA ASP A 120 -5.18 -14.65 1.28
C ASP A 120 -6.32 -15.44 0.61
N ALA A 121 -7.26 -15.94 1.42
CA ALA A 121 -8.40 -16.73 0.94
C ALA A 121 -9.31 -15.96 -0.03
N GLU A 122 -9.35 -14.65 0.08
CA GLU A 122 -10.09 -13.75 -0.78
C GLU A 122 -9.25 -13.21 -1.96
N GLY A 123 -8.05 -13.76 -2.17
CA GLY A 123 -7.15 -13.34 -3.25
C GLY A 123 -6.48 -11.99 -3.02
N ARG A 124 -6.50 -11.44 -1.80
CA ARG A 124 -5.94 -10.13 -1.48
C ARG A 124 -4.43 -10.21 -1.24
N PHE A 125 -3.75 -9.14 -1.62
CA PHE A 125 -2.37 -8.86 -1.20
C PHE A 125 -2.25 -7.44 -0.63
N ARG A 126 -1.19 -7.23 0.14
CA ARG A 126 -0.81 -5.92 0.67
C ARG A 126 0.71 -5.78 0.62
N LEU A 127 1.19 -4.66 0.15
CA LEU A 127 2.60 -4.32 0.11
C LEU A 127 2.82 -2.96 0.76
N ARG A 128 3.76 -2.87 1.68
CA ARG A 128 4.24 -1.61 2.24
C ARG A 128 5.66 -1.36 1.76
N THR A 129 5.82 -0.31 0.99
CA THR A 129 7.07 0.05 0.32
C THR A 129 7.20 1.57 0.22
N ILE A 130 8.09 2.05 -0.60
CA ILE A 130 8.25 3.47 -0.94
C ILE A 130 7.92 3.71 -2.41
N VAL A 131 7.60 4.95 -2.75
CA VAL A 131 7.54 5.39 -4.15
C VAL A 131 8.95 5.32 -4.74
N PRO A 132 9.21 4.53 -5.80
CA PRO A 132 10.54 4.40 -6.39
C PRO A 132 10.99 5.69 -7.06
N GLY A 133 12.28 5.90 -7.16
CA GLY A 133 12.90 6.92 -7.99
C GLY A 133 12.78 6.61 -9.49
N VAL A 134 13.21 7.57 -10.30
CA VAL A 134 13.35 7.38 -11.75
C VAL A 134 14.66 6.65 -12.03
N TYR A 135 14.62 5.60 -12.83
CA TYR A 135 15.77 4.81 -13.22
C TYR A 135 16.05 4.98 -14.73
N GLU A 136 17.24 5.41 -15.09
CA GLU A 136 17.77 5.46 -16.48
C GLU A 136 16.74 5.85 -17.56
N GLY A 137 16.01 6.93 -17.34
CA GLY A 137 15.00 7.41 -18.30
C GLY A 137 13.68 6.64 -18.30
N ARG A 138 13.56 5.57 -17.49
CA ARG A 138 12.31 4.86 -17.26
C ARG A 138 11.41 5.68 -16.33
N THR A 139 10.11 5.67 -16.57
CA THR A 139 9.16 6.21 -15.59
C THR A 139 9.15 5.38 -14.31
N ARG A 140 8.66 5.97 -13.19
CA ARG A 140 8.54 5.26 -11.90
C ARG A 140 7.71 4.01 -12.06
N HIS A 141 8.23 2.87 -11.62
CA HIS A 141 7.54 1.59 -11.73
C HIS A 141 7.92 0.62 -10.64
N ILE A 142 7.02 -0.31 -10.35
CA ILE A 142 7.25 -1.46 -9.48
C ILE A 142 7.10 -2.71 -10.35
N HIS A 143 8.10 -3.57 -10.34
CA HIS A 143 8.03 -4.86 -11.00
C HIS A 143 7.23 -5.85 -10.18
N VAL A 144 6.49 -6.72 -10.86
CA VAL A 144 5.66 -7.73 -10.22
C VAL A 144 5.72 -9.05 -11.00
N LYS A 145 5.83 -10.15 -10.25
CA LYS A 145 5.43 -11.47 -10.74
C LYS A 145 4.22 -11.95 -9.95
N ALA A 146 3.22 -12.46 -10.63
CA ALA A 146 2.08 -13.12 -9.99
C ALA A 146 1.90 -14.52 -10.60
N GLN A 147 1.71 -15.52 -9.74
CA GLN A 147 1.59 -16.92 -10.18
C GLN A 147 0.56 -17.67 -9.34
N PRO A 148 -0.51 -18.20 -9.93
CA PRO A 148 -1.40 -19.11 -9.25
C PRO A 148 -0.68 -20.44 -9.02
N LYS A 149 -1.08 -21.19 -8.00
CA LYS A 149 -0.48 -22.50 -7.70
C LYS A 149 -0.54 -23.43 -8.94
N GLY A 150 0.64 -23.85 -9.40
CA GLY A 150 0.77 -24.72 -10.59
C GLY A 150 0.46 -24.04 -11.94
N GLY A 151 0.19 -22.73 -11.97
CA GLY A 151 -0.16 -22.00 -13.16
C GLY A 151 1.00 -21.21 -13.79
N ARG A 152 0.69 -20.44 -14.82
CA ARG A 152 1.66 -19.62 -15.54
C ARG A 152 2.02 -18.36 -14.76
N VAL A 153 3.29 -17.97 -14.79
CA VAL A 153 3.76 -16.71 -14.21
C VAL A 153 3.33 -15.54 -15.10
N LEU A 154 2.64 -14.56 -14.53
CA LEU A 154 2.53 -13.21 -15.06
C LEU A 154 3.75 -12.42 -14.61
N THR A 155 4.53 -11.87 -15.53
CA THR A 155 5.54 -10.85 -15.25
C THR A 155 5.04 -9.52 -15.80
N THR A 156 4.99 -8.49 -14.96
CA THR A 156 4.45 -7.19 -15.33
C THR A 156 5.13 -6.06 -14.54
N GLN A 157 4.69 -4.83 -14.76
CA GLN A 157 5.14 -3.62 -14.06
C GLN A 157 3.92 -2.77 -13.72
N LEU A 158 3.94 -2.10 -12.57
CA LEU A 158 2.94 -1.11 -12.18
C LEU A 158 3.52 0.28 -12.30
N TYR A 159 2.72 1.19 -12.84
CA TYR A 159 3.11 2.58 -13.06
C TYR A 159 2.30 3.53 -12.17
N PHE A 160 2.84 4.73 -12.01
CA PHE A 160 2.23 5.79 -11.20
C PHE A 160 1.48 6.79 -12.10
N PRO A 161 0.30 7.29 -11.68
CA PRO A 161 -0.42 8.31 -12.41
C PRO A 161 0.30 9.66 -12.35
N GLY A 162 0.13 10.47 -13.40
CA GLY A 162 0.62 11.85 -13.44
C GLY A 162 2.14 12.01 -13.55
N GLU A 163 2.91 10.94 -13.74
CA GLU A 163 4.35 11.02 -13.91
C GLU A 163 4.70 11.59 -15.31
N PRO A 164 5.47 12.70 -15.39
CA PRO A 164 5.82 13.29 -16.69
C PRO A 164 6.61 12.34 -17.60
N ALA A 165 7.33 11.39 -17.02
CA ALA A 165 8.11 10.40 -17.76
C ALA A 165 7.23 9.34 -18.46
N ASN A 166 5.97 9.18 -18.08
CA ASN A 166 5.05 8.21 -18.69
C ASN A 166 4.94 8.38 -20.22
N SER A 167 4.96 9.62 -20.70
CA SER A 167 4.85 9.90 -22.15
C SER A 167 6.13 9.62 -22.93
N ARG A 168 7.26 9.40 -22.29
CA ARG A 168 8.58 9.20 -22.90
C ARG A 168 9.14 7.81 -22.70
N ASP A 169 8.57 7.02 -21.82
CA ASP A 169 8.98 5.64 -21.56
C ASP A 169 8.31 4.68 -22.56
N GLY A 170 9.09 4.10 -23.47
CA GLY A 170 8.57 3.18 -24.49
C GLY A 170 7.97 1.87 -23.95
N LEU A 171 8.19 1.58 -22.65
CA LEU A 171 7.58 0.42 -21.99
C LEU A 171 6.32 0.79 -21.19
N PHE A 172 6.02 2.07 -21.04
CA PHE A 172 4.84 2.51 -20.32
C PHE A 172 3.55 1.98 -20.92
N ARG A 173 2.67 1.49 -20.07
CA ARG A 173 1.32 1.04 -20.43
C ARG A 173 0.28 1.68 -19.54
N LYS A 174 -0.71 2.30 -20.15
CA LYS A 174 -1.78 3.01 -19.45
C LYS A 174 -2.67 2.07 -18.61
N ASP A 175 -2.85 0.84 -19.09
CA ASP A 175 -3.63 -0.22 -18.42
C ASP A 175 -2.92 -0.84 -17.21
N LEU A 176 -1.66 -0.48 -16.97
CA LEU A 176 -0.86 -0.89 -15.82
C LEU A 176 -0.63 0.25 -14.81
N VAL A 177 -1.34 1.36 -14.97
CA VAL A 177 -1.28 2.48 -14.01
C VAL A 177 -2.15 2.18 -12.80
N MET A 178 -1.54 2.16 -11.61
CA MET A 178 -2.29 1.97 -10.38
C MET A 178 -3.15 3.20 -10.03
N ARG A 179 -4.24 3.01 -9.33
CA ARG A 179 -4.98 4.11 -8.70
C ARG A 179 -4.26 4.54 -7.44
N THR A 180 -4.16 5.84 -7.21
CA THR A 180 -3.48 6.36 -6.02
C THR A 180 -4.29 7.45 -5.34
N ALA A 181 -4.17 7.54 -4.01
CA ALA A 181 -4.70 8.63 -3.20
C ALA A 181 -3.73 8.99 -2.09
N LYS A 182 -3.67 10.26 -1.71
CA LYS A 182 -2.87 10.71 -0.56
C LYS A 182 -3.60 10.36 0.73
N ASN A 183 -2.89 9.79 1.70
CA ASN A 183 -3.41 9.45 3.01
C ASN A 183 -2.35 9.78 4.07
N ALA A 184 -2.67 10.59 5.07
CA ALA A 184 -1.92 10.88 6.31
C ALA A 184 -0.40 10.53 6.29
N GLY A 185 0.35 11.09 5.33
CA GLY A 185 1.81 10.86 5.17
C GLY A 185 2.18 9.66 4.28
N TRP A 186 1.22 8.83 3.86
CA TRP A 186 1.39 7.71 2.94
C TRP A 186 0.74 8.00 1.59
N LEU A 187 1.27 7.37 0.56
CA LEU A 187 0.53 7.21 -0.69
C LEU A 187 -0.23 5.87 -0.60
N ALA A 188 -1.55 5.90 -0.76
CA ALA A 188 -2.33 4.69 -0.94
C ALA A 188 -2.36 4.33 -2.42
N GLY A 189 -2.05 3.08 -2.75
CA GLY A 189 -2.09 2.53 -4.10
C GLY A 189 -3.05 1.35 -4.18
N ARG A 190 -3.70 1.16 -5.32
CA ARG A 190 -4.49 -0.03 -5.61
C ARG A 190 -4.26 -0.50 -7.03
N PHE A 191 -4.08 -1.82 -7.19
CA PHE A 191 -4.08 -2.50 -8.47
C PHE A 191 -4.55 -3.95 -8.32
N ASP A 192 -5.48 -4.39 -9.18
CA ASP A 192 -5.97 -5.76 -9.18
C ASP A 192 -5.42 -6.51 -10.41
N PHE A 193 -4.80 -7.67 -10.18
CA PHE A 193 -4.21 -8.48 -11.24
C PHE A 193 -5.21 -9.52 -11.74
N VAL A 194 -5.43 -9.60 -13.04
CA VAL A 194 -6.23 -10.63 -13.71
C VAL A 194 -5.28 -11.63 -14.37
N LEU A 195 -5.29 -12.88 -13.92
CA LEU A 195 -4.45 -13.94 -14.46
C LEU A 195 -5.13 -14.67 -15.63
N ALA A 196 -4.29 -15.14 -16.60
CA ALA A 196 -4.74 -15.90 -17.78
C ALA A 196 -5.02 -17.37 -17.45
#